data_9de57236f7f606618d5fa069e7b6114c
#
_entry.id   9de57236f7f606618d5fa069e7b6114c
#
_cell.length_a   1.000
_cell.length_b   1.000
_cell.length_c   1.000
_cell.angle_alpha   90.00
_cell.angle_beta   90.00
_cell.angle_gamma   90.00
#
_symmetry.space_group_name_H-M   'P 1'
#
loop_
_entity.id
_entity.type
_entity.pdbx_description
1 polymer ?
#
loop_
_entity_poly.entity_id
_entity_poly.type
_entity_poly.pdbx_seq_one_letter_code
_entity_poly.pdbx_strand_id
1 'polypeptide(L)'
;GTRMNGQIKRPHPHYGLQLDHLITLVDVVTRWQRPQHLAFGPGGYLVHHHPLDRARLGIRWIGWIPFAIAPAELLEAEIVRPMNGGTLIVTQSRLWQVGERHPDYSAEAIRRAQNVELRLNALGLLPTAPDIMRGDWGR
;
A
#
# COMPACT_ATOMS: atom_id res chain seq x y z
N GLY A 1 -9.65 12.67 18.65
CA GLY A 1 -9.65 12.27 18.56
C GLY A 1 -9.46 12.48 18.38
N THR A 2 -9.47 13.12 18.32
CA THR A 2 -9.40 12.99 18.14
C THR A 2 -8.97 12.77 18.16
N ARG A 3 -9.10 13.69 18.58
CA ARG A 3 -8.33 12.96 18.19
C ARG A 3 -8.81 11.92 17.50
N MET A 4 -8.51 11.80 16.64
CA MET A 4 -8.93 10.83 16.08
C MET A 4 -8.17 9.83 16.37
N ASN A 5 -7.92 9.71 17.28
CA ASN A 5 -7.27 8.73 17.52
C ASN A 5 -7.98 7.66 17.46
N GLY A 6 -8.90 7.51 16.94
CA GLY A 6 -9.68 6.43 16.81
C GLY A 6 -8.99 5.21 16.61
N GLN A 7 -7.84 5.09 16.94
CA GLN A 7 -7.15 3.92 16.68
C GLN A 7 -7.74 2.78 17.37
N ILE A 8 -7.63 1.64 16.77
CA ILE A 8 -8.06 0.41 17.32
C ILE A 8 -7.02 -0.08 18.24
N LYS A 9 -7.43 -0.36 19.48
CA LYS A 9 -6.48 -0.65 20.51
C LYS A 9 -6.11 -2.07 20.65
N ARG A 10 -6.76 -2.96 19.98
CA ARG A 10 -6.47 -4.39 20.07
C ARG A 10 -6.96 -5.04 18.81
N PRO A 11 -6.47 -6.23 18.50
CA PRO A 11 -6.98 -6.99 17.37
C PRO A 11 -8.45 -7.19 17.55
N HIS A 12 -9.21 -7.09 16.54
CA HIS A 12 -10.60 -7.34 16.64
C HIS A 12 -11.12 -8.01 15.39
N PRO A 13 -12.29 -8.60 15.48
CA PRO A 13 -12.79 -9.43 14.40
C PRO A 13 -13.25 -8.66 13.18
N HIS A 14 -13.02 -7.35 13.14
CA HIS A 14 -13.50 -6.54 12.03
C HIS A 14 -12.40 -6.13 11.06
N TYR A 15 -11.33 -6.92 10.93
CA TYR A 15 -10.29 -6.63 9.97
C TYR A 15 -10.84 -6.48 8.56
N GLY A 16 -11.83 -7.28 8.19
CA GLY A 16 -12.44 -7.17 6.89
C GLY A 16 -13.13 -5.84 6.68
N LEU A 17 -13.81 -5.35 7.71
CA LEU A 17 -14.45 -4.05 7.64
C LEU A 17 -13.43 -2.93 7.53
N GLN A 18 -12.30 -3.04 8.23
CA GLN A 18 -11.25 -2.03 8.09
C GLN A 18 -10.71 -2.01 6.68
N LEU A 19 -10.46 -3.14 6.08
CA LEU A 19 -9.97 -3.21 4.72
C LEU A 19 -11.00 -2.61 3.77
N ASP A 20 -12.26 -2.97 3.91
CA ASP A 20 -13.31 -2.45 3.05
C ASP A 20 -13.45 -0.94 3.16
N HIS A 21 -13.33 -0.41 4.37
CA HIS A 21 -13.37 1.04 4.58
C HIS A 21 -12.21 1.73 3.90
N LEU A 22 -11.00 1.17 3.99
CA LEU A 22 -9.83 1.75 3.35
C LEU A 22 -9.91 1.65 1.85
N ILE A 23 -10.41 0.56 1.31
CA ILE A 23 -10.62 0.43 -0.13
C ILE A 23 -11.63 1.48 -0.61
N THR A 24 -12.71 1.69 0.16
CA THR A 24 -13.68 2.72 -0.16
C THR A 24 -13.04 4.12 -0.14
N LEU A 25 -12.19 4.39 0.84
CA LEU A 25 -11.48 5.66 0.92
C LEU A 25 -10.57 5.86 -0.28
N VAL A 26 -9.82 4.83 -0.67
CA VAL A 26 -8.95 4.89 -1.86
C VAL A 26 -9.80 5.14 -3.10
N ASP A 27 -10.95 4.47 -3.22
CA ASP A 27 -11.85 4.67 -4.35
C ASP A 27 -12.32 6.13 -4.43
N VAL A 28 -12.74 6.69 -3.33
CA VAL A 28 -13.23 8.08 -3.30
C VAL A 28 -12.12 9.06 -3.65
N VAL A 29 -10.96 8.90 -3.03
CA VAL A 29 -9.84 9.82 -3.25
C VAL A 29 -9.38 9.76 -4.70
N THR A 30 -9.22 8.56 -5.25
CA THR A 30 -8.70 8.40 -6.61
C THR A 30 -9.72 8.84 -7.66
N ARG A 31 -11.02 8.74 -7.34
CA ARG A 31 -12.06 9.19 -8.24
C ARG A 31 -12.08 10.70 -8.37
N TRP A 32 -11.85 11.41 -7.27
CA TRP A 32 -11.99 12.85 -7.24
C TRP A 32 -10.68 13.61 -7.47
N GLN A 33 -9.55 13.07 -7.01
CA GLN A 33 -8.29 13.79 -7.05
C GLN A 33 -7.23 13.19 -7.97
N ARG A 34 -7.35 11.92 -8.31
CA ARG A 34 -6.38 11.21 -9.17
C ARG A 34 -4.94 11.50 -8.78
N PRO A 35 -4.51 11.09 -7.60
CA PRO A 35 -3.12 11.30 -7.18
C PRO A 35 -2.16 10.49 -8.05
N GLN A 36 -0.89 10.82 -8.01
CA GLN A 36 0.11 10.05 -8.73
C GLN A 36 0.55 8.80 -7.96
N HIS A 37 0.32 8.76 -6.67
CA HIS A 37 0.70 7.63 -5.84
C HIS A 37 -0.06 7.73 -4.53
N LEU A 38 -0.52 6.59 -4.02
CA LEU A 38 -1.21 6.55 -2.74
C LEU A 38 -0.80 5.26 -2.04
N ALA A 39 -0.49 5.34 -0.76
CA ALA A 39 -0.13 4.17 0.01
C ALA A 39 -0.49 4.35 1.48
N PHE A 40 -0.96 3.27 2.11
CA PHE A 40 -1.30 3.24 3.51
C PHE A 40 -0.69 2.00 4.15
N GLY A 41 -0.25 2.13 5.38
CA GLY A 41 0.26 0.98 6.11
C GLY A 41 1.03 1.38 7.34
N PRO A 42 1.62 0.41 8.04
CA PRO A 42 2.37 0.71 9.24
C PRO A 42 3.54 1.66 8.96
N GLY A 43 3.65 2.71 9.77
CA GLY A 43 4.69 3.71 9.59
C GLY A 43 6.10 3.15 9.76
N GLY A 44 6.27 2.24 10.70
CA GLY A 44 7.57 1.62 10.95
C GLY A 44 8.11 0.82 9.78
N TYR A 45 7.25 0.38 8.87
CA TYR A 45 7.69 -0.34 7.69
C TYR A 45 8.65 0.50 6.85
N LEU A 46 8.33 1.77 6.64
CA LEU A 46 9.18 2.63 5.82
C LEU A 46 10.57 2.80 6.42
N VAL A 47 10.66 2.86 7.74
CA VAL A 47 11.93 3.11 8.41
C VAL A 47 12.81 1.87 8.43
N HIS A 48 12.21 0.69 8.66
CA HIS A 48 12.99 -0.50 8.96
C HIS A 48 12.92 -1.62 7.92
N HIS A 49 11.93 -1.61 7.05
CA HIS A 49 11.66 -2.76 6.19
C HIS A 49 11.54 -2.47 4.71
N HIS A 50 11.40 -1.19 4.33
CA HIS A 50 11.27 -0.83 2.92
C HIS A 50 12.52 -1.32 2.17
N PRO A 51 12.38 -2.17 1.16
CA PRO A 51 13.50 -2.87 0.55
C PRO A 51 14.26 -2.06 -0.51
N LEU A 52 13.80 -0.84 -0.78
CA LEU A 52 14.37 0.00 -1.83
C LEU A 52 15.05 1.21 -1.19
N ASP A 53 15.68 2.06 -2.00
CA ASP A 53 16.29 3.26 -1.46
C ASP A 53 15.23 4.21 -0.89
N ARG A 54 15.67 5.13 -0.03
CA ARG A 54 14.73 6.00 0.69
C ARG A 54 13.97 6.95 -0.21
N ALA A 55 14.51 7.28 -1.36
CA ALA A 55 13.85 8.19 -2.27
C ALA A 55 12.69 7.53 -3.00
N ARG A 56 12.64 6.19 -3.02
CA ARG A 56 11.63 5.45 -3.77
C ARG A 56 10.42 5.23 -2.89
N LEU A 57 9.24 5.64 -3.36
CA LEU A 57 8.00 5.42 -2.63
C LEU A 57 7.59 3.95 -2.70
N GLY A 58 6.86 3.50 -1.70
CA GLY A 58 6.44 2.11 -1.61
C GLY A 58 4.92 1.98 -1.56
N ILE A 59 4.45 0.78 -1.29
CA ILE A 59 3.02 0.47 -1.19
C ILE A 59 2.62 0.21 0.26
N ARG A 60 3.48 -0.39 1.04
CA ARG A 60 3.20 -0.81 2.41
C ARG A 60 2.08 -1.85 2.44
N TRP A 61 0.91 -1.53 2.96
CA TRP A 61 -0.20 -2.47 3.05
C TRP A 61 -1.13 -2.35 1.83
N ILE A 62 -1.61 -1.14 1.55
CA ILE A 62 -2.58 -0.88 0.49
C ILE A 62 -2.06 0.31 -0.30
N GLY A 63 -2.05 0.18 -1.62
CA GLY A 63 -1.61 1.27 -2.46
C GLY A 63 -2.45 1.41 -3.71
N TRP A 64 -2.30 2.54 -4.38
CA TRP A 64 -2.91 2.79 -5.66
C TRP A 64 -1.91 3.56 -6.53
N ILE A 65 -1.79 3.15 -7.77
CA ILE A 65 -0.97 3.85 -8.74
C ILE A 65 -1.79 4.09 -10.00
N PRO A 66 -1.51 5.17 -10.74
CA PRO A 66 -2.35 5.58 -11.88
C PRO A 66 -2.04 4.83 -13.18
N PHE A 67 -1.66 3.56 -13.09
CA PHE A 67 -1.34 2.77 -14.27
C PHE A 67 -2.03 1.42 -14.18
N ALA A 68 -2.33 0.83 -15.34
CA ALA A 68 -2.93 -0.48 -15.39
C ALA A 68 -1.87 -1.55 -15.09
N ILE A 69 -2.21 -2.48 -14.22
CA ILE A 69 -1.37 -3.63 -13.90
C ILE A 69 -2.26 -4.86 -13.98
N ALA A 70 -1.87 -5.82 -14.79
CA ALA A 70 -2.60 -7.09 -14.83
C ALA A 70 -2.25 -7.90 -13.58
N PRO A 71 -3.20 -8.65 -13.01
CA PRO A 71 -2.88 -9.48 -11.83
C PRO A 71 -1.70 -10.43 -12.07
N ALA A 72 -1.53 -10.92 -13.30
CA ALA A 72 -0.42 -11.81 -13.60
C ALA A 72 0.94 -11.12 -13.53
N GLU A 73 0.98 -9.78 -13.59
CA GLU A 73 2.24 -9.04 -13.47
C GLU A 73 2.65 -8.84 -12.01
N LEU A 74 1.73 -9.03 -11.06
CA LEU A 74 2.00 -8.75 -9.66
C LEU A 74 1.41 -9.85 -8.79
N LEU A 75 1.89 -11.06 -8.97
CA LEU A 75 1.40 -12.21 -8.22
C LEU A 75 1.73 -12.14 -6.74
N GLU A 76 2.66 -11.30 -6.36
CA GLU A 76 3.07 -11.14 -4.96
C GLU A 76 1.98 -10.49 -4.11
N ALA A 77 1.08 -9.72 -4.71
CA ALA A 77 0.01 -9.07 -3.96
C ALA A 77 -1.24 -9.95 -3.89
N GLU A 78 -1.99 -9.82 -2.83
CA GLU A 78 -3.21 -10.58 -2.68
C GLU A 78 -4.33 -10.04 -3.57
N ILE A 79 -4.44 -8.71 -3.70
CA ILE A 79 -5.46 -8.08 -4.53
C ILE A 79 -4.79 -7.12 -5.49
N VAL A 80 -5.10 -7.27 -6.77
CA VAL A 80 -4.67 -6.36 -7.83
C VAL A 80 -5.91 -6.13 -8.68
N ARG A 81 -6.45 -4.90 -8.64
CA ARG A 81 -7.76 -4.65 -9.23
C ARG A 81 -7.82 -3.27 -9.86
N PRO A 82 -8.38 -3.13 -11.05
CA PRO A 82 -8.57 -1.79 -11.66
C PRO A 82 -9.42 -0.90 -10.77
N MET A 83 -9.04 0.36 -10.66
CA MET A 83 -9.80 1.33 -9.89
C MET A 83 -9.53 2.74 -10.43
N ASN A 84 -10.57 3.38 -10.95
CA ASN A 84 -10.53 4.80 -11.38
C ASN A 84 -9.35 5.12 -12.30
N GLY A 85 -9.10 4.27 -13.27
CA GLY A 85 -8.04 4.50 -14.25
C GLY A 85 -6.65 4.07 -13.82
N GLY A 86 -6.53 3.56 -12.62
CA GLY A 86 -5.28 3.01 -12.09
C GLY A 86 -5.50 1.62 -11.54
N THR A 87 -4.70 1.25 -10.55
CA THR A 87 -4.75 -0.08 -9.96
C THR A 87 -4.68 0.00 -8.44
N LEU A 88 -5.65 -0.62 -7.78
CA LEU A 88 -5.61 -0.85 -6.34
C LEU A 88 -4.75 -2.09 -6.09
N ILE A 89 -3.83 -1.98 -5.14
CA ILE A 89 -2.94 -3.07 -4.76
C ILE A 89 -3.08 -3.28 -3.26
N VAL A 90 -3.43 -4.49 -2.85
CA VAL A 90 -3.47 -4.86 -1.44
C VAL A 90 -2.48 -6.00 -1.25
N THR A 91 -1.47 -5.78 -0.42
CA THR A 91 -0.43 -6.80 -0.21
C THR A 91 -1.00 -8.02 0.49
N GLN A 92 -1.85 -7.80 1.49
CA GLN A 92 -2.66 -8.87 2.06
C GLN A 92 -3.89 -8.27 2.72
N SER A 93 -4.96 -9.07 2.82
CA SER A 93 -6.24 -8.56 3.31
C SER A 93 -6.22 -8.22 4.79
N ARG A 94 -5.48 -8.99 5.58
CA ARG A 94 -5.49 -8.80 7.02
C ARG A 94 -4.52 -7.70 7.43
N LEU A 95 -4.96 -6.84 8.34
CA LEU A 95 -4.10 -5.82 8.92
C LEU A 95 -2.88 -6.44 9.60
N TRP A 96 -1.76 -5.78 9.53
CA TRP A 96 -0.51 -6.25 10.12
C TRP A 96 0.31 -5.08 10.65
N GLN A 97 1.22 -5.39 11.55
CA GLN A 97 2.13 -4.41 12.15
C GLN A 97 3.57 -4.93 12.11
N VAL A 98 4.52 -4.02 12.28
CA VAL A 98 5.93 -4.36 12.14
C VAL A 98 6.67 -4.49 13.47
N GLY A 99 6.08 -4.09 14.57
CA GLY A 99 6.71 -4.24 15.88
C GLY A 99 6.54 -5.66 16.39
N GLU A 100 7.64 -6.32 16.71
CA GLU A 100 7.59 -7.74 17.06
C GLU A 100 6.72 -8.05 18.27
N ARG A 101 6.50 -7.07 19.13
CA ARG A 101 5.64 -7.26 20.30
C ARG A 101 4.19 -6.92 20.07
N HIS A 102 3.87 -6.40 18.89
CA HIS A 102 2.49 -6.04 18.60
C HIS A 102 1.66 -7.29 18.31
N PRO A 103 0.40 -7.37 18.78
CA PRO A 103 -0.44 -8.54 18.51
C PRO A 103 -0.64 -8.84 17.02
N ASP A 104 -0.57 -7.81 16.18
CA ASP A 104 -0.76 -7.97 14.75
C ASP A 104 0.56 -8.07 13.97
N TYR A 105 1.66 -8.30 14.66
CA TYR A 105 2.93 -8.47 13.99
C TYR A 105 2.89 -9.68 13.04
N SER A 106 3.45 -9.51 11.87
CA SER A 106 3.54 -10.61 10.91
C SER A 106 4.79 -10.45 10.05
N ALA A 107 5.77 -11.30 10.30
CA ALA A 107 6.97 -11.35 9.48
C ALA A 107 6.64 -11.72 8.03
N GLU A 108 5.63 -12.57 7.85
CA GLU A 108 5.21 -12.95 6.51
C GLU A 108 4.60 -11.77 5.76
N ALA A 109 3.79 -10.96 6.43
CA ALA A 109 3.19 -9.78 5.79
C ALA A 109 4.25 -8.76 5.40
N ILE A 110 5.27 -8.58 6.25
CA ILE A 110 6.39 -7.69 5.94
C ILE A 110 7.09 -8.19 4.68
N ARG A 111 7.38 -9.49 4.60
CA ARG A 111 8.06 -10.05 3.44
C ARG A 111 7.22 -9.92 2.19
N ARG A 112 5.91 -10.12 2.30
CA ARG A 112 5.01 -9.99 1.17
C ARG A 112 4.99 -8.55 0.66
N ALA A 113 4.93 -7.57 1.55
CA ALA A 113 4.97 -6.16 1.18
C ALA A 113 6.28 -5.82 0.48
N GLN A 114 7.40 -6.33 1.01
CA GLN A 114 8.70 -6.14 0.37
C GLN A 114 8.74 -6.72 -1.04
N ASN A 115 8.19 -7.92 -1.21
CA ASN A 115 8.18 -8.57 -2.52
C ASN A 115 7.30 -7.82 -3.53
N VAL A 116 6.17 -7.29 -3.07
CA VAL A 116 5.31 -6.45 -3.93
C VAL A 116 6.09 -5.22 -4.39
N GLU A 117 6.78 -4.56 -3.47
CA GLU A 117 7.52 -3.35 -3.82
C GLU A 117 8.68 -3.64 -4.75
N LEU A 118 9.39 -4.74 -4.52
CA LEU A 118 10.48 -5.14 -5.42
C LEU A 118 9.97 -5.42 -6.83
N ARG A 119 8.82 -6.09 -6.92
CA ARG A 119 8.24 -6.38 -8.24
C ARG A 119 7.78 -5.11 -8.94
N LEU A 120 7.11 -4.22 -8.23
CA LEU A 120 6.65 -2.96 -8.81
C LEU A 120 7.84 -2.11 -9.27
N ASN A 121 8.91 -2.10 -8.49
CA ASN A 121 10.11 -1.37 -8.87
C ASN A 121 10.74 -1.97 -10.14
N ALA A 122 10.75 -3.29 -10.26
CA ALA A 122 11.25 -3.96 -11.46
C ALA A 122 10.42 -3.63 -12.69
N LEU A 123 9.13 -3.35 -12.50
CA LEU A 123 8.25 -2.94 -13.60
C LEU A 123 8.33 -1.43 -13.89
N GLY A 124 9.10 -0.67 -13.10
CA GLY A 124 9.19 0.77 -13.26
C GLY A 124 7.98 1.52 -12.74
N LEU A 125 7.25 0.93 -11.79
CA LEU A 125 5.97 1.48 -11.34
C LEU A 125 5.97 2.04 -9.93
N LEU A 126 7.14 2.32 -9.37
CA LEU A 126 7.24 3.07 -8.11
C LEU A 126 8.05 4.34 -8.34
N PRO A 127 7.49 5.51 -7.98
CA PRO A 127 8.16 6.76 -8.24
C PRO A 127 9.06 7.18 -7.10
N THR A 128 9.96 8.11 -7.39
CA THR A 128 10.62 8.91 -6.37
C THR A 128 9.86 10.23 -6.23
N ALA A 129 10.16 11.01 -5.20
CA ALA A 129 9.57 12.34 -5.07
C ALA A 129 9.86 13.23 -6.30
N PRO A 130 11.09 13.27 -6.84
CA PRO A 130 11.31 14.00 -8.09
C PRO A 130 10.47 13.50 -9.26
N ASP A 131 10.24 12.18 -9.34
CA ASP A 131 9.37 11.61 -10.39
C ASP A 131 7.96 12.18 -10.27
N ILE A 132 7.43 12.24 -9.05
CA ILE A 132 6.09 12.78 -8.80
C ILE A 132 6.04 14.25 -9.24
N MET A 133 7.06 15.02 -8.91
CA MET A 133 7.10 16.44 -9.27
C MET A 133 7.13 16.65 -10.78
N ARG A 134 7.82 15.80 -11.52
CA ARG A 134 7.84 15.90 -12.98
C ARG A 134 6.58 15.34 -13.62
N GLY A 135 5.97 14.34 -13.00
CA GLY A 135 4.76 13.71 -13.53
C GLY A 135 5.00 12.77 -14.72
N ASP A 136 6.24 12.41 -15.01
CA ASP A 136 6.57 11.62 -16.20
C ASP A 136 7.20 10.28 -15.83
N TRP A 137 6.53 9.51 -15.03
CA TRP A 137 7.04 8.21 -14.58
C TRP A 137 6.03 7.10 -14.88
N GLY A 138 6.49 5.86 -14.82
CA GLY A 138 5.63 4.69 -14.98
C GLY A 138 5.42 4.33 -16.46
N ARG A 139 4.21 3.96 -16.76
CA ARG A 139 3.81 3.50 -18.11
C ARG A 139 3.13 4.54 -18.93
#